data_e3fbb7ef129c60e5f60ba784241d63c9
#
_entry.id   e3fbb7ef129c60e5f60ba784241d63c9
#
_cell.length_a   1.000
_cell.length_b   1.000
_cell.length_c   1.000
_cell.angle_alpha   90.00
_cell.angle_beta   90.00
_cell.angle_gamma   90.00
#
_symmetry.space_group_name_H-M   'P 1'
#
loop_
_entity.id
_entity.type
_entity.pdbx_description
1 polymer ?
#
loop_
_entity_poly.entity_id
_entity_poly.type
_entity_poly.pdbx_seq_one_letter_code
_entity_poly.pdbx_strand_id
1 'polypeptide(L)'
;RDIIGNTYICSSDNYFVRNPFERYVYDSYYAAVFEEGETDEYCLQTKGRDKRITGAVAGGSNSWVIMGHAYWTRDFTCDFMRFLSSEYHRTETVGKLWDDIFLEHADELRMYMRPYEKGEIREFDSLYQLQDFDPLFIENVASDVLDNICATLNCVRGDISGVKPIKKGLTNLSFYFECRGEA
;
A
#
# COMPACT_ATOMS: atom_id res chain seq x y z
N ARG A 1 17.62 -16.82 10.28
CA ARG A 1 16.66 -16.48 11.35
C ARG A 1 16.92 -15.13 12.01
N ASP A 2 18.11 -14.54 11.87
CA ASP A 2 18.51 -13.26 12.52
C ASP A 2 18.58 -12.09 11.50
N ILE A 3 17.79 -12.14 10.42
CA ILE A 3 17.81 -11.14 9.35
C ILE A 3 16.98 -9.92 9.74
N ILE A 4 15.90 -10.11 10.51
CA ILE A 4 15.00 -9.04 10.93
C ILE A 4 15.45 -8.56 12.31
N GLY A 5 15.82 -7.30 12.41
CA GLY A 5 16.19 -6.61 13.64
C GLY A 5 15.44 -5.29 13.72
N ASN A 6 16.14 -4.21 13.99
CA ASN A 6 15.60 -2.87 13.79
C ASN A 6 15.38 -2.65 12.30
N THR A 7 14.13 -2.63 11.83
CA THR A 7 13.84 -2.67 10.39
C THR A 7 12.56 -1.95 10.03
N TYR A 8 12.52 -1.43 8.82
CA TYR A 8 11.29 -0.96 8.20
C TYR A 8 10.65 -2.11 7.41
N ILE A 9 9.36 -2.24 7.54
CA ILE A 9 8.50 -3.12 6.74
C ILE A 9 7.67 -2.21 5.84
N CYS A 10 7.78 -2.38 4.54
CA CYS A 10 7.08 -1.54 3.56
C CYS A 10 6.30 -2.43 2.61
N SER A 11 5.09 -2.03 2.29
CA SER A 11 4.34 -2.61 1.18
C SER A 11 4.93 -2.13 -0.15
N SER A 12 4.90 -2.98 -1.16
CA SER A 12 5.56 -2.72 -2.46
C SER A 12 4.79 -1.76 -3.36
N ASP A 13 3.55 -1.50 -3.04
CA ASP A 13 2.60 -0.61 -3.70
C ASP A 13 2.59 0.82 -3.14
N ASN A 14 3.38 1.08 -2.10
CA ASN A 14 3.47 2.39 -1.50
C ASN A 14 4.57 3.26 -2.13
N TYR A 15 4.21 4.47 -2.47
CA TYR A 15 5.09 5.53 -2.92
C TYR A 15 5.21 6.62 -1.86
N PHE A 16 6.43 6.96 -1.49
CA PHE A 16 6.73 8.02 -0.51
C PHE A 16 7.19 9.27 -1.25
N VAL A 17 6.38 10.34 -1.17
CA VAL A 17 6.71 11.64 -1.81
C VAL A 17 7.98 12.25 -1.23
N ARG A 18 8.23 11.97 0.05
CA ARG A 18 9.46 12.33 0.75
C ARG A 18 10.00 11.10 1.47
N ASN A 19 11.30 11.05 1.67
CA ASN A 19 11.91 9.97 2.43
C ASN A 19 11.40 9.97 3.88
N PRO A 20 10.58 8.98 4.31
CA PRO A 20 10.04 8.89 5.66
C PRO A 20 11.00 8.18 6.62
N PHE A 21 12.09 7.61 6.11
CA PHE A 21 12.96 6.75 6.87
C PHE A 21 13.96 7.55 7.69
N GLU A 22 13.92 7.35 9.00
CA GLU A 22 14.79 8.03 9.95
C GLU A 22 15.96 7.12 10.34
N ARG A 23 17.12 7.73 10.61
CA ARG A 23 18.32 6.99 11.03
C ARG A 23 18.17 6.40 12.44
N TYR A 24 17.43 7.07 13.30
CA TYR A 24 17.23 6.68 14.68
C TYR A 24 15.74 6.67 15.00
N VAL A 25 15.22 5.51 15.31
CA VAL A 25 13.84 5.30 15.74
C VAL A 25 13.86 4.45 17.00
N TYR A 26 13.16 4.90 18.02
CA TYR A 26 13.24 4.29 19.36
C TYR A 26 12.10 3.31 19.63
N ASP A 27 10.94 3.56 19.05
CA ASP A 27 9.73 2.76 19.27
C ASP A 27 9.21 2.17 17.98
N SER A 28 8.63 0.99 18.06
CA SER A 28 7.92 0.40 16.93
C SER A 28 6.67 1.21 16.61
N TYR A 29 6.45 1.48 15.33
CA TYR A 29 5.29 2.25 14.90
C TYR A 29 4.71 1.74 13.58
N TYR A 30 3.45 2.06 13.36
CA TYR A 30 2.78 1.92 12.06
C TYR A 30 2.40 3.30 11.54
N ALA A 31 2.72 3.56 10.29
CA ALA A 31 2.32 4.79 9.62
C ALA A 31 0.80 4.83 9.43
N ALA A 32 0.23 6.00 9.57
CA ALA A 32 -1.19 6.23 9.39
C ALA A 32 -1.45 7.59 8.78
N VAL A 33 -2.49 7.65 7.94
CA VAL A 33 -2.99 8.88 7.32
C VAL A 33 -4.43 9.11 7.79
N PHE A 34 -4.81 10.36 8.00
CA PHE A 34 -6.19 10.68 8.35
C PHE A 34 -7.05 10.75 7.09
N GLU A 35 -8.08 9.89 7.03
CA GLU A 35 -9.08 9.92 5.97
C GLU A 35 -10.35 10.62 6.43
N GLU A 36 -10.75 11.65 5.68
CA GLU A 36 -12.02 12.34 5.85
C GLU A 36 -13.14 11.64 5.09
N GLY A 37 -14.31 11.55 5.70
CA GLY A 37 -15.45 10.86 5.13
C GLY A 37 -15.44 9.36 5.40
N GLU A 38 -16.21 8.63 4.64
CA GLU A 38 -16.29 7.15 4.74
C GLU A 38 -15.09 6.50 4.06
N THR A 39 -14.61 5.41 4.65
CA THR A 39 -13.52 4.60 4.14
C THR A 39 -13.77 3.14 4.41
N ASP A 40 -13.29 2.26 3.53
CA ASP A 40 -13.31 0.81 3.70
C ASP A 40 -11.98 0.28 4.28
N GLU A 41 -11.00 1.19 4.48
CA GLU A 41 -9.67 0.87 4.98
C GLU A 41 -9.68 0.47 6.47
N TYR A 42 -8.56 -0.11 6.94
CA TYR A 42 -8.37 -0.43 8.36
C TYR A 42 -8.17 0.84 9.20
N CYS A 43 -9.21 1.19 9.96
CA CYS A 43 -9.21 2.32 10.88
C CYS A 43 -8.56 1.94 12.20
N LEU A 44 -7.47 2.62 12.56
CA LEU A 44 -6.72 2.37 13.79
C LEU A 44 -7.48 2.80 15.05
N GLN A 45 -7.46 1.93 16.04
CA GLN A 45 -7.85 2.25 17.40
C GLN A 45 -6.61 2.50 18.25
N THR A 46 -6.55 3.65 18.91
CA THR A 46 -5.39 4.04 19.71
C THR A 46 -5.76 4.44 21.11
N LYS A 47 -4.83 4.30 22.05
CA LYS A 47 -4.99 4.69 23.45
C LYS A 47 -3.81 5.51 23.93
N GLY A 48 -4.11 6.51 24.78
CA GLY A 48 -3.09 7.35 25.40
C GLY A 48 -2.61 8.51 24.51
N ARG A 49 -1.76 9.35 25.09
CA ARG A 49 -1.16 10.52 24.37
C ARG A 49 -0.13 10.08 23.34
N ASP A 50 0.51 8.96 23.59
CA ASP A 50 1.50 8.31 22.74
C ASP A 50 0.89 7.58 21.55
N LYS A 51 -0.45 7.52 21.48
CA LYS A 51 -1.19 6.87 20.39
C LYS A 51 -0.81 5.40 20.21
N ARG A 52 -0.67 4.66 21.33
CA ARG A 52 -0.47 3.21 21.27
C ARG A 52 -1.62 2.55 20.51
N ILE A 53 -1.30 1.73 19.52
CA ILE A 53 -2.29 0.97 18.77
C ILE A 53 -2.84 -0.14 19.67
N THR A 54 -4.17 -0.26 19.74
CA THR A 54 -4.88 -1.28 20.51
C THR A 54 -5.76 -2.17 19.64
N GLY A 55 -5.89 -1.85 18.35
CA GLY A 55 -6.66 -2.60 17.39
C GLY A 55 -6.85 -1.84 16.10
N ALA A 56 -7.53 -2.45 15.16
CA ALA A 56 -8.05 -1.82 13.96
C ALA A 56 -9.39 -2.41 13.59
N VAL A 57 -10.21 -1.65 12.89
CA VAL A 57 -11.52 -2.09 12.38
C VAL A 57 -11.60 -1.75 10.91
N ALA A 58 -12.01 -2.71 10.09
CA ALA A 58 -12.25 -2.47 8.67
C ALA A 58 -13.46 -1.56 8.49
N GLY A 59 -13.28 -0.51 7.73
CA GLY A 59 -14.29 0.51 7.47
C GLY A 59 -14.51 1.49 8.63
N GLY A 60 -14.89 2.70 8.28
CA GLY A 60 -15.16 3.75 9.26
C GLY A 60 -15.38 5.09 8.60
N SER A 61 -15.32 6.16 9.39
CA SER A 61 -15.37 7.52 8.87
C SER A 61 -14.54 8.46 9.73
N ASN A 62 -13.89 9.46 9.09
CA ASN A 62 -13.08 10.47 9.76
C ASN A 62 -12.05 9.83 10.72
N SER A 63 -11.27 8.91 10.21
CA SER A 63 -10.41 8.03 11.01
C SER A 63 -8.98 8.00 10.51
N TRP A 64 -8.06 7.63 11.39
CA TRP A 64 -6.69 7.29 11.01
C TRP A 64 -6.68 5.89 10.42
N VAL A 65 -6.28 5.78 9.16
CA VAL A 65 -6.15 4.50 8.44
C VAL A 65 -4.70 4.06 8.37
N ILE A 66 -4.48 2.77 8.42
CA ILE A 66 -3.15 2.17 8.19
C ILE A 66 -2.75 2.48 6.75
N MET A 67 -1.57 3.06 6.58
CA MET A 67 -1.04 3.35 5.25
C MET A 67 0.49 3.45 5.28
N GLY A 68 1.14 2.73 4.38
CA GLY A 68 2.56 2.90 4.15
C GLY A 68 3.43 1.85 4.82
N HIS A 69 4.18 2.24 5.81
CA HIS A 69 5.22 1.41 6.40
C HIS A 69 5.07 1.26 7.91
N ALA A 70 5.63 0.19 8.42
CA ALA A 70 5.88 0.02 9.84
C ALA A 70 7.38 0.02 10.13
N TYR A 71 7.76 0.45 11.33
CA TYR A 71 9.10 0.25 11.86
C TYR A 71 9.03 -0.70 13.05
N TRP A 72 9.87 -1.71 13.02
CA TRP A 72 10.00 -2.69 14.09
C TRP A 72 11.30 -2.49 14.82
N THR A 73 11.24 -2.33 16.13
CA THR A 73 12.41 -2.45 16.99
C THR A 73 12.81 -3.91 17.10
N ARG A 74 14.05 -4.15 17.51
CA ARG A 74 14.53 -5.52 17.74
C ARG A 74 13.67 -6.27 18.76
N ASP A 75 13.27 -5.60 19.82
CA ASP A 75 12.46 -6.21 20.88
C ASP A 75 11.07 -6.60 20.34
N PHE A 76 10.42 -5.70 19.61
CA PHE A 76 9.17 -6.01 18.92
C PHE A 76 9.33 -7.21 17.97
N THR A 77 10.39 -7.21 17.17
CA THR A 77 10.68 -8.33 16.26
C THR A 77 10.80 -9.66 17.00
N CYS A 78 11.51 -9.69 18.12
CA CYS A 78 11.66 -10.90 18.93
C CYS A 78 10.31 -11.40 19.46
N ASP A 79 9.51 -10.49 19.98
CA ASP A 79 8.17 -10.84 20.50
C ASP A 79 7.23 -11.29 19.40
N PHE A 80 7.19 -10.58 18.26
CA PHE A 80 6.39 -10.96 17.09
C PHE A 80 6.79 -12.36 16.57
N MET A 81 8.08 -12.63 16.44
CA MET A 81 8.58 -13.92 15.98
C MET A 81 8.21 -15.07 16.94
N ARG A 82 8.07 -14.79 18.23
CA ARG A 82 7.59 -15.78 19.21
C ARG A 82 6.14 -16.15 18.91
N PHE A 83 5.25 -15.17 18.70
CA PHE A 83 3.85 -15.41 18.34
C PHE A 83 3.75 -16.12 16.99
N LEU A 84 4.39 -15.59 15.97
CA LEU A 84 4.40 -16.21 14.64
C LEU A 84 4.86 -17.67 14.69
N SER A 85 5.92 -17.97 15.41
CA SER A 85 6.45 -19.34 15.51
C SER A 85 5.48 -20.29 16.23
N SER A 86 4.69 -19.80 17.18
CA SER A 86 3.71 -20.62 17.89
C SER A 86 2.45 -20.87 17.08
N GLU A 87 2.15 -20.02 16.10
CA GLU A 87 0.90 -20.03 15.33
C GLU A 87 1.07 -20.43 13.87
N TYR A 88 2.27 -20.37 13.34
CA TYR A 88 2.57 -20.60 11.92
C TYR A 88 2.00 -21.90 11.35
N HIS A 89 1.91 -22.94 12.17
CA HIS A 89 1.41 -24.26 11.76
C HIS A 89 -0.11 -24.43 11.91
N ARG A 90 -0.81 -23.42 12.40
CA ARG A 90 -2.27 -23.48 12.59
C ARG A 90 -2.97 -23.16 11.27
N THR A 91 -4.08 -23.85 11.01
CA THR A 91 -4.89 -23.62 9.81
C THR A 91 -5.44 -22.20 9.76
N GLU A 92 -5.76 -21.62 10.91
CA GLU A 92 -6.30 -20.27 11.06
C GLU A 92 -5.29 -19.17 10.71
N THR A 93 -3.99 -19.50 10.72
CA THR A 93 -2.91 -18.57 10.38
C THR A 93 -2.64 -18.54 8.87
N VAL A 94 -3.13 -19.55 8.14
CA VAL A 94 -2.97 -19.59 6.69
C VAL A 94 -3.73 -18.44 6.05
N GLY A 95 -3.02 -17.56 5.34
CA GLY A 95 -3.60 -16.39 4.69
C GLY A 95 -3.62 -15.11 5.52
N LYS A 96 -3.22 -15.16 6.80
CA LYS A 96 -3.03 -13.94 7.59
C LYS A 96 -1.80 -13.17 7.12
N LEU A 97 -1.93 -11.86 7.09
CA LEU A 97 -0.82 -10.94 6.95
C LEU A 97 -0.16 -10.71 8.32
N TRP A 98 1.00 -10.08 8.33
CA TRP A 98 1.71 -9.82 9.59
C TRP A 98 0.96 -8.87 10.52
N ASP A 99 0.23 -7.92 9.96
CA ASP A 99 -0.59 -6.96 10.68
C ASP A 99 -1.82 -7.62 11.33
N ASP A 100 -2.42 -8.64 10.74
CA ASP A 100 -3.46 -9.44 11.37
C ASP A 100 -2.93 -10.08 12.66
N ILE A 101 -1.74 -10.69 12.58
CA ILE A 101 -1.10 -11.30 13.75
C ILE A 101 -0.76 -10.24 14.80
N PHE A 102 -0.25 -9.08 14.37
CA PHE A 102 0.02 -7.97 15.28
C PHE A 102 -1.25 -7.52 16.01
N LEU A 103 -2.35 -7.32 15.28
CA LEU A 103 -3.61 -6.83 15.83
C LEU A 103 -4.24 -7.82 16.82
N GLU A 104 -4.13 -9.12 16.58
CA GLU A 104 -4.55 -10.16 17.50
C GLU A 104 -3.78 -10.14 18.83
N HIS A 105 -2.52 -9.68 18.80
CA HIS A 105 -1.64 -9.61 19.97
C HIS A 105 -1.30 -8.17 20.38
N ALA A 106 -2.10 -7.18 20.00
CA ALA A 106 -1.83 -5.76 20.26
C ALA A 106 -1.71 -5.39 21.75
N ASP A 107 -2.24 -6.21 22.64
CA ASP A 107 -2.07 -6.03 24.08
C ASP A 107 -0.65 -6.35 24.56
N GLU A 108 0.02 -7.28 23.91
CA GLU A 108 1.39 -7.72 24.22
C GLU A 108 2.43 -7.08 23.31
N LEU A 109 2.14 -6.97 22.01
CA LEU A 109 2.98 -6.32 21.01
C LEU A 109 2.75 -4.80 21.03
N ARG A 110 3.75 -4.05 21.47
CA ARG A 110 3.64 -2.59 21.58
C ARG A 110 4.06 -1.90 20.31
N MET A 111 3.10 -1.25 19.67
CA MET A 111 3.31 -0.43 18.47
C MET A 111 2.51 0.86 18.59
N TYR A 112 3.05 1.95 18.05
CA TYR A 112 2.46 3.29 18.13
C TYR A 112 2.04 3.76 16.75
N MET A 113 0.99 4.55 16.68
CA MET A 113 0.57 5.18 15.45
C MET A 113 1.48 6.39 15.15
N ARG A 114 2.05 6.44 13.96
CA ARG A 114 2.80 7.60 13.47
C ARG A 114 1.99 8.30 12.39
N PRO A 115 1.50 9.52 12.65
CA PRO A 115 0.70 10.25 11.67
C PRO A 115 1.57 10.82 10.56
N TYR A 116 1.04 10.75 9.34
CA TYR A 116 1.55 11.40 8.14
C TYR A 116 0.46 12.28 7.53
N GLU A 117 0.87 13.34 6.84
CA GLU A 117 -0.06 14.21 6.13
C GLU A 117 -0.64 13.50 4.90
N LYS A 118 -1.87 13.86 4.55
CA LYS A 118 -2.52 13.30 3.35
C LYS A 118 -1.70 13.60 2.10
N GLY A 119 -1.38 12.57 1.36
CA GLY A 119 -0.58 12.63 0.14
C GLY A 119 0.93 12.51 0.34
N GLU A 120 1.47 12.42 1.56
CA GLU A 120 2.89 12.09 1.79
C GLU A 120 3.19 10.62 1.47
N ILE A 121 2.21 9.77 1.71
CA ILE A 121 2.22 8.35 1.34
C ILE A 121 1.09 8.14 0.34
N ARG A 122 1.37 7.43 -0.73
CA ARG A 122 0.39 7.04 -1.76
C ARG A 122 0.46 5.55 -1.97
N GLU A 123 -0.69 4.96 -2.12
CA GLU A 123 -0.86 3.53 -2.41
C GLU A 123 -1.39 3.38 -3.83
N PHE A 124 -0.84 2.43 -4.56
CA PHE A 124 -1.22 2.16 -5.93
C PHE A 124 -1.64 0.69 -6.06
N ASP A 125 -2.93 0.42 -5.85
CA ASP A 125 -3.53 -0.91 -6.00
C ASP A 125 -3.74 -1.31 -7.45
N SER A 126 -3.64 -0.35 -8.35
CA SER A 126 -3.85 -0.57 -9.76
C SER A 126 -2.92 0.27 -10.62
N LEU A 127 -2.61 -0.26 -11.81
CA LEU A 127 -1.89 0.47 -12.83
C LEU A 127 -2.57 1.81 -13.19
N TYR A 128 -3.89 1.86 -13.08
CA TYR A 128 -4.67 3.08 -13.32
C TYR A 128 -4.32 4.19 -12.32
N GLN A 129 -4.25 3.88 -11.01
CA GLN A 129 -3.90 4.87 -9.99
C GLN A 129 -2.49 5.41 -10.20
N LEU A 130 -1.56 4.53 -10.62
CA LEU A 130 -0.21 4.95 -10.98
C LEU A 130 -0.20 5.86 -12.21
N GLN A 131 -0.98 5.54 -13.24
CA GLN A 131 -1.11 6.34 -14.46
C GLN A 131 -1.78 7.70 -14.21
N ASP A 132 -2.76 7.75 -13.30
CA ASP A 132 -3.41 9.00 -12.89
C ASP A 132 -2.46 9.90 -12.10
N PHE A 133 -1.53 9.28 -11.38
CA PHE A 133 -0.50 9.99 -10.60
C PHE A 133 0.65 10.50 -11.46
N ASP A 134 1.14 9.69 -12.39
CA ASP A 134 2.25 10.03 -13.28
C ASP A 134 1.77 10.16 -14.73
N PRO A 135 1.55 11.40 -15.22
CA PRO A 135 1.11 11.63 -16.58
C PRO A 135 2.06 11.06 -17.65
N LEU A 136 3.37 10.96 -17.33
CA LEU A 136 4.34 10.37 -18.24
C LEU A 136 4.16 8.85 -18.37
N PHE A 137 3.62 8.22 -17.34
CA PHE A 137 3.32 6.80 -17.35
C PHE A 137 2.12 6.45 -18.24
N ILE A 138 1.21 7.40 -18.49
CA ILE A 138 0.07 7.23 -19.41
C ILE A 138 0.56 7.05 -20.85
N GLU A 139 1.61 7.77 -21.23
CA GLU A 139 2.20 7.69 -22.56
C GLU A 139 3.13 6.49 -22.73
N ASN A 140 3.59 5.90 -21.65
CA ASN A 140 4.43 4.70 -21.62
C ASN A 140 3.63 3.42 -21.39
N VAL A 141 2.50 3.25 -22.08
CA VAL A 141 1.84 1.95 -22.15
C VAL A 141 2.84 0.92 -22.62
N ALA A 142 2.88 -0.24 -21.96
CA ALA A 142 3.85 -1.30 -22.23
C ALA A 142 4.01 -1.54 -23.72
N SER A 143 5.25 -1.63 -24.16
CA SER A 143 5.63 -1.67 -25.58
C SER A 143 4.85 -2.71 -26.38
N ASP A 144 4.59 -3.88 -25.79
CA ASP A 144 3.86 -4.98 -26.39
C ASP A 144 2.37 -4.69 -26.66
N VAL A 145 1.73 -3.90 -25.79
CA VAL A 145 0.34 -3.47 -26.00
C VAL A 145 0.27 -2.50 -27.18
N LEU A 146 1.16 -1.50 -27.22
CA LEU A 146 1.23 -0.56 -28.35
C LEU A 146 1.60 -1.27 -29.65
N ASP A 147 2.52 -2.23 -29.61
CA ASP A 147 2.90 -3.01 -30.78
C ASP A 147 1.74 -3.84 -31.33
N ASN A 148 0.93 -4.43 -30.45
CA ASN A 148 -0.27 -5.16 -30.84
C ASN A 148 -1.34 -4.24 -31.46
N ILE A 149 -1.53 -3.03 -30.89
CA ILE A 149 -2.43 -2.02 -31.47
C ILE A 149 -1.94 -1.61 -32.87
N CYS A 150 -0.66 -1.27 -32.98
CA CYS A 150 -0.03 -0.88 -34.26
C CYS A 150 -0.18 -1.97 -35.31
N ALA A 151 0.07 -3.21 -34.95
CA ALA A 151 -0.06 -4.36 -35.85
C ALA A 151 -1.53 -4.57 -36.28
N THR A 152 -2.47 -4.44 -35.35
CA THR A 152 -3.91 -4.64 -35.61
C THR A 152 -4.48 -3.56 -36.52
N LEU A 153 -4.10 -2.29 -36.27
CA LEU A 153 -4.62 -1.13 -37.01
C LEU A 153 -3.76 -0.73 -38.22
N ASN A 154 -2.67 -1.45 -38.45
CA ASN A 154 -1.70 -1.13 -39.49
C ASN A 154 -1.23 0.34 -39.44
N CYS A 155 -0.82 0.77 -38.24
CA CYS A 155 -0.33 2.11 -37.95
C CYS A 155 1.04 2.07 -37.28
N VAL A 156 1.66 3.21 -37.08
CA VAL A 156 2.92 3.35 -36.33
C VAL A 156 2.65 3.93 -34.95
N ARG A 157 3.56 3.73 -34.00
CA ARG A 157 3.37 4.20 -32.61
C ARG A 157 3.09 5.70 -32.53
N GLY A 158 3.68 6.52 -33.40
CA GLY A 158 3.41 7.96 -33.48
C GLY A 158 2.01 8.35 -33.91
N ASP A 159 1.25 7.42 -34.46
CA ASP A 159 -0.16 7.63 -34.85
C ASP A 159 -1.12 7.44 -33.65
N ILE A 160 -0.62 6.90 -32.52
CA ILE A 160 -1.42 6.61 -31.34
C ILE A 160 -1.21 7.73 -30.31
N SER A 161 -2.31 8.27 -29.82
CA SER A 161 -2.36 9.32 -28.79
C SER A 161 -3.52 9.13 -27.83
N GLY A 162 -3.54 9.90 -26.75
CA GLY A 162 -4.66 9.96 -25.82
C GLY A 162 -4.98 8.65 -25.14
N VAL A 163 -3.99 7.77 -24.92
CA VAL A 163 -4.20 6.47 -24.27
C VAL A 163 -4.67 6.70 -22.84
N LYS A 164 -5.89 6.27 -22.53
CA LYS A 164 -6.49 6.43 -21.20
C LYS A 164 -7.10 5.10 -20.75
N PRO A 165 -6.75 4.61 -19.57
CA PRO A 165 -7.36 3.41 -19.03
C PRO A 165 -8.86 3.65 -18.73
N ILE A 166 -9.67 2.64 -19.01
CA ILE A 166 -11.11 2.66 -18.71
C ILE A 166 -11.32 1.94 -17.38
N LYS A 167 -11.85 2.68 -16.41
CA LYS A 167 -12.17 2.15 -15.08
C LYS A 167 -13.34 1.17 -15.16
N LYS A 168 -13.11 -0.12 -15.42
CA LYS A 168 -14.07 -1.18 -15.02
C LYS A 168 -13.43 -2.56 -15.19
N GLY A 169 -13.19 -3.26 -14.11
CA GLY A 169 -12.87 -4.67 -14.06
C GLY A 169 -11.52 -4.99 -13.40
N LEU A 170 -11.57 -5.87 -12.42
CA LEU A 170 -10.40 -6.35 -11.67
C LEU A 170 -9.47 -7.27 -12.48
N THR A 171 -9.88 -7.75 -13.65
CA THR A 171 -9.18 -8.79 -14.39
C THR A 171 -8.77 -8.42 -15.81
N ASN A 172 -9.33 -7.38 -16.40
CA ASN A 172 -9.03 -6.99 -17.77
C ASN A 172 -8.63 -5.51 -17.82
N LEU A 173 -7.45 -5.24 -18.35
CA LEU A 173 -7.02 -3.90 -18.72
C LEU A 173 -7.80 -3.47 -19.98
N SER A 174 -8.73 -2.53 -19.81
CA SER A 174 -9.40 -1.86 -20.90
C SER A 174 -8.93 -0.42 -20.98
N PHE A 175 -8.63 0.07 -22.14
CA PHE A 175 -8.20 1.46 -22.34
C PHE A 175 -8.78 2.02 -23.63
N TYR A 176 -8.90 3.32 -23.64
CA TYR A 176 -9.26 4.14 -24.80
C TYR A 176 -7.97 4.70 -25.41
N PHE A 177 -7.92 4.86 -26.70
CA PHE A 177 -6.85 5.56 -27.40
C PHE A 177 -7.38 6.18 -28.67
N GLU A 178 -6.64 7.14 -29.22
CA GLU A 178 -6.89 7.76 -30.50
C GLU A 178 -5.83 7.29 -31.48
N CYS A 179 -6.25 6.90 -32.69
CA CYS A 179 -5.35 6.60 -33.77
C CYS A 179 -5.57 7.57 -34.90
N ARG A 180 -4.54 8.34 -35.29
CA ARG A 180 -4.63 9.40 -36.31
C ARG A 180 -5.70 10.45 -36.05
N GLY A 181 -6.01 10.70 -34.77
CA GLY A 181 -7.05 11.65 -34.34
C GLY A 181 -8.48 11.11 -34.39
N GLU A 182 -8.67 9.82 -34.65
CA GLU A 182 -9.96 9.11 -34.57
C GLU A 182 -9.93 8.13 -33.40
N ALA A 183 -11.05 8.06 -32.65
CA ALA A 183 -11.22 7.24 -31.44
C ALA A 183 -11.74 5.83 -31.78
#